data_141bcfbe017ae1b9155c29f396eaede1
#
_entry.id   141bcfbe017ae1b9155c29f396eaede1
#
_cell.length_a   1.000
_cell.length_b   1.000
_cell.length_c   1.000
_cell.angle_alpha   90.00
_cell.angle_beta   90.00
_cell.angle_gamma   90.00
#
_symmetry.space_group_name_H-M   'P 1'
#
loop_
_entity.id
_entity.type
_entity.pdbx_description
1 polymer ?
#
loop_
_entity_poly.entity_id
_entity_poly.type
_entity_poly.pdbx_seq_one_letter_code
_entity_poly.pdbx_strand_id
1 'polypeptide(L)'
;MTERTPTSSGFFVTQEAPIHADDPVATPTAPPPDIVRAAYAELVVTDLARSREFYVDILGMTVTEEDENAVYLRTLEEFIHHNLVIRKGPVAALAALSYRVRTPEDLGRAVAFYTELGCRTERRADGFTKGIGDSVRVVDPLGFPYEFFYDTAHVERLAWRYDLYTPGALVRLDHFNQVTPDVPRAVKHYQDLGFRVTEDIQDEAGTTYAAWMRRKPTVHDTATTGGDGPRLHHVAFATHEKHNILSICDKLGALRLSDHIERGPGRHGVSNAFYLYLRDPDGHRIEIYTQDYYTGDPDNPVVTWDVHDNQRRDWWGTPVVPSWYTDASLVLDLDGKPQPVVSRTDSSELEVTIGADGFSYTREPGDEDLPDWKKGEYKLGHQL
;
A
#
# COMPACT_ATOMS: atom_id res chain seq x y z
N MET A 1 21.17 21.42 5.73
CA MET A 1 21.75 20.13 5.29
C MET A 1 21.93 19.29 6.53
N THR A 2 21.08 18.30 6.74
CA THR A 2 21.25 17.30 7.80
C THR A 2 22.47 16.45 7.43
N GLU A 3 23.36 16.24 8.37
CA GLU A 3 24.53 15.40 8.17
C GLU A 3 24.09 13.95 7.98
N ARG A 4 24.39 13.37 6.81
CA ARG A 4 24.08 11.95 6.51
C ARG A 4 25.25 11.11 7.01
N THR A 5 24.97 10.14 7.85
CA THR A 5 25.99 9.19 8.33
C THR A 5 25.79 7.85 7.63
N PRO A 6 26.72 7.45 6.73
CA PRO A 6 26.64 6.15 6.07
C PRO A 6 26.79 5.01 7.06
N THR A 7 26.03 3.94 6.86
CA THR A 7 26.19 2.67 7.57
C THR A 7 26.90 1.65 6.66
N SER A 8 27.38 0.57 7.24
CA SER A 8 28.00 -0.53 6.48
C SER A 8 27.00 -1.32 5.61
N SER A 9 25.72 -1.03 5.71
CA SER A 9 24.63 -1.71 5.00
C SER A 9 24.06 -0.89 3.83
N GLY A 10 24.65 0.27 3.49
CA GLY A 10 24.21 1.04 2.32
C GLY A 10 22.98 1.92 2.54
N PHE A 11 22.54 2.14 3.78
CA PHE A 11 21.50 3.11 4.11
C PHE A 11 22.01 4.22 5.03
N PHE A 12 21.27 5.33 5.08
CA PHE A 12 21.60 6.48 5.92
C PHE A 12 20.53 6.63 7.01
N VAL A 13 20.96 7.13 8.18
CA VAL A 13 20.06 7.47 9.27
C VAL A 13 20.00 8.99 9.40
N THR A 14 18.81 9.56 9.31
CA THR A 14 18.58 10.99 9.51
C THR A 14 17.71 11.25 10.72
N GLN A 15 17.97 12.35 11.45
CA GLN A 15 17.15 12.72 12.62
C GLN A 15 15.84 13.42 12.25
N GLU A 16 15.77 14.00 11.06
CA GLU A 16 14.58 14.71 10.56
C GLU A 16 14.18 14.15 9.20
N ALA A 17 12.89 13.98 9.00
CA ALA A 17 12.36 13.65 7.69
C ALA A 17 12.70 14.81 6.72
N PRO A 18 13.30 14.53 5.57
CA PRO A 18 13.55 15.55 4.58
C PRO A 18 12.22 16.06 4.05
N ILE A 19 11.94 17.32 4.32
CA ILE A 19 10.82 18.05 3.74
C ILE A 19 11.41 18.92 2.65
N HIS A 20 10.99 18.72 1.41
CA HIS A 20 11.35 19.66 0.35
C HIS A 20 10.49 20.91 0.53
N ALA A 21 11.12 21.96 1.03
CA ALA A 21 10.49 23.18 1.51
C ALA A 21 9.90 24.08 0.39
N ASP A 22 10.11 23.74 -0.86
CA ASP A 22 9.83 24.62 -2.00
C ASP A 22 8.46 24.38 -2.66
N ASP A 23 7.67 23.44 -2.14
CA ASP A 23 6.32 23.20 -2.67
C ASP A 23 5.31 24.16 -2.01
N PRO A 24 4.63 25.03 -2.80
CA PRO A 24 3.65 25.98 -2.30
C PRO A 24 2.32 25.38 -1.86
N VAL A 25 2.27 24.08 -1.53
CA VAL A 25 1.05 23.46 -1.00
C VAL A 25 0.66 24.14 0.29
N ALA A 26 -0.50 24.79 0.29
CA ALA A 26 -1.04 25.45 1.47
C ALA A 26 -1.18 24.43 2.60
N THR A 27 -0.55 24.72 3.76
CA THR A 27 -0.80 23.95 4.97
C THR A 27 -2.14 24.40 5.55
N PRO A 28 -3.11 23.49 5.74
CA PRO A 28 -4.39 23.86 6.34
C PRO A 28 -4.21 24.43 7.74
N THR A 29 -5.03 25.40 8.09
CA THR A 29 -5.09 25.95 9.45
C THR A 29 -6.03 25.15 10.34
N ALA A 30 -7.01 24.46 9.73
CA ALA A 30 -7.87 23.51 10.42
C ALA A 30 -7.06 22.32 10.92
N PRO A 31 -7.25 21.91 12.20
CA PRO A 31 -6.55 20.76 12.73
C PRO A 31 -6.92 19.49 11.94
N PRO A 32 -5.94 18.61 11.62
CA PRO A 32 -6.22 17.37 10.93
C PRO A 32 -7.05 16.42 11.80
N PRO A 33 -7.74 15.43 11.20
CA PRO A 33 -8.33 14.33 11.96
C PRO A 33 -7.24 13.50 12.65
N ASP A 34 -7.47 13.08 13.89
CA ASP A 34 -6.53 12.19 14.60
C ASP A 34 -6.70 10.75 14.10
N ILE A 35 -5.93 10.39 13.09
CA ILE A 35 -5.92 9.06 12.48
C ILE A 35 -5.26 8.08 13.44
N VAL A 36 -5.93 6.94 13.70
CA VAL A 36 -5.41 5.85 14.52
C VAL A 36 -4.59 4.87 13.71
N ARG A 37 -5.14 4.42 12.58
CA ARG A 37 -4.52 3.42 11.69
C ARG A 37 -5.21 3.34 10.34
N ALA A 38 -4.54 2.75 9.36
CA ALA A 38 -5.19 2.15 8.20
C ALA A 38 -6.18 1.07 8.67
N ALA A 39 -7.40 1.05 8.16
CA ALA A 39 -8.47 0.22 8.70
C ALA A 39 -9.06 -0.77 7.70
N TYR A 40 -9.43 -0.32 6.49
CA TYR A 40 -9.86 -1.20 5.42
C TYR A 40 -9.63 -0.58 4.04
N ALA A 41 -9.60 -1.43 3.01
CA ALA A 41 -9.68 -1.03 1.61
C ALA A 41 -11.00 -1.49 0.99
N GLU A 42 -11.54 -0.71 0.04
CA GLU A 42 -12.67 -1.12 -0.80
C GLU A 42 -12.19 -1.25 -2.24
N LEU A 43 -12.10 -2.49 -2.74
CA LEU A 43 -11.70 -2.82 -4.11
C LEU A 43 -12.93 -3.12 -4.96
N VAL A 44 -12.99 -2.54 -6.14
CA VAL A 44 -13.99 -2.89 -7.15
C VAL A 44 -13.43 -4.01 -8.01
N VAL A 45 -14.22 -5.09 -8.16
CA VAL A 45 -13.87 -6.30 -8.90
C VAL A 45 -14.92 -6.57 -9.99
N THR A 46 -14.51 -7.15 -11.10
CA THR A 46 -15.40 -7.39 -12.24
C THR A 46 -16.16 -8.73 -12.12
N ASP A 47 -15.58 -9.70 -11.42
CA ASP A 47 -16.19 -10.99 -11.08
C ASP A 47 -16.13 -11.22 -9.57
N LEU A 48 -17.23 -10.93 -8.88
CA LEU A 48 -17.31 -11.04 -7.42
C LEU A 48 -17.12 -12.48 -6.92
N ALA A 49 -17.64 -13.47 -7.65
CA ALA A 49 -17.56 -14.87 -7.24
C ALA A 49 -16.10 -15.37 -7.32
N ARG A 50 -15.40 -15.06 -8.40
CA ARG A 50 -13.99 -15.41 -8.60
C ARG A 50 -13.09 -14.70 -7.59
N SER A 51 -13.33 -13.43 -7.32
CA SER A 51 -12.59 -12.68 -6.30
C SER A 51 -12.86 -13.22 -4.89
N ARG A 52 -14.14 -13.56 -4.57
CA ARG A 52 -14.48 -14.19 -3.30
C ARG A 52 -13.71 -15.50 -3.09
N GLU A 53 -13.66 -16.38 -4.10
CA GLU A 53 -12.88 -17.62 -4.05
C GLU A 53 -11.40 -17.33 -3.73
N PHE A 54 -10.79 -16.33 -4.39
CA PHE A 54 -9.41 -15.96 -4.15
C PHE A 54 -9.17 -15.51 -2.70
N TYR A 55 -9.96 -14.56 -2.20
CA TYR A 55 -9.75 -14.02 -0.85
C TYR A 55 -10.17 -14.97 0.27
N VAL A 56 -11.23 -15.74 0.09
CA VAL A 56 -11.76 -16.65 1.13
C VAL A 56 -11.10 -18.01 1.06
N ASP A 57 -11.16 -18.69 -0.09
CA ASP A 57 -10.77 -20.08 -0.18
C ASP A 57 -9.24 -20.23 -0.35
N ILE A 58 -8.59 -19.26 -1.03
CA ILE A 58 -7.14 -19.30 -1.23
C ILE A 58 -6.41 -18.59 -0.09
N LEU A 59 -6.73 -17.31 0.18
CA LEU A 59 -6.04 -16.52 1.20
C LEU A 59 -6.57 -16.74 2.63
N GLY A 60 -7.75 -17.34 2.80
CA GLY A 60 -8.28 -17.71 4.10
C GLY A 60 -8.89 -16.56 4.90
N MET A 61 -9.34 -15.49 4.22
CA MET A 61 -10.08 -14.41 4.89
C MET A 61 -11.47 -14.86 5.32
N THR A 62 -11.95 -14.31 6.44
CA THR A 62 -13.27 -14.64 6.97
C THR A 62 -14.33 -13.69 6.42
N VAL A 63 -15.41 -14.24 5.88
CA VAL A 63 -16.59 -13.46 5.49
C VAL A 63 -17.33 -13.02 6.76
N THR A 64 -17.53 -11.72 6.92
CA THR A 64 -18.36 -11.15 7.98
C THR A 64 -19.79 -11.00 7.48
N GLU A 65 -19.94 -10.45 6.30
CA GLU A 65 -21.23 -10.24 5.63
C GLU A 65 -21.03 -10.29 4.12
N GLU A 66 -22.05 -10.71 3.36
CA GLU A 66 -22.04 -10.65 1.90
C GLU A 66 -23.45 -10.45 1.35
N ASP A 67 -23.53 -9.87 0.16
CA ASP A 67 -24.72 -9.76 -0.65
C ASP A 67 -24.39 -9.92 -2.15
N GLU A 68 -25.35 -9.70 -3.03
CA GLU A 68 -25.17 -9.84 -4.48
C GLU A 68 -24.16 -8.85 -5.10
N ASN A 69 -23.81 -7.78 -4.38
CA ASN A 69 -22.98 -6.69 -4.86
C ASN A 69 -21.63 -6.57 -4.14
N ALA A 70 -21.49 -7.12 -2.93
CA ALA A 70 -20.27 -6.98 -2.14
C ALA A 70 -20.04 -8.12 -1.15
N VAL A 71 -18.77 -8.38 -0.84
CA VAL A 71 -18.34 -9.27 0.24
C VAL A 71 -17.47 -8.45 1.20
N TYR A 72 -17.81 -8.50 2.48
CA TYR A 72 -17.10 -7.84 3.58
C TYR A 72 -16.23 -8.86 4.29
N LEU A 73 -14.93 -8.68 4.21
CA LEU A 73 -13.93 -9.64 4.62
C LEU A 73 -13.11 -9.12 5.80
N ARG A 74 -12.69 -10.02 6.67
CA ARG A 74 -11.79 -9.70 7.78
C ARG A 74 -10.73 -10.76 7.99
N THR A 75 -9.67 -10.35 8.61
CA THR A 75 -8.55 -11.18 9.06
C THR A 75 -8.72 -11.57 10.53
N LEU A 76 -7.86 -12.48 11.03
CA LEU A 76 -8.07 -13.13 12.33
C LEU A 76 -7.99 -12.22 13.56
N GLU A 77 -7.12 -11.19 13.53
CA GLU A 77 -7.00 -10.22 14.64
C GLU A 77 -8.07 -9.14 14.62
N GLU A 78 -8.79 -8.98 13.50
CA GLU A 78 -9.69 -7.86 13.34
C GLU A 78 -10.96 -8.01 14.19
N PHE A 79 -11.35 -6.94 14.84
CA PHE A 79 -12.55 -6.83 15.68
C PHE A 79 -13.57 -5.83 15.17
N ILE A 80 -13.19 -4.98 14.19
CA ILE A 80 -14.15 -4.18 13.43
C ILE A 80 -14.79 -5.04 12.34
N HIS A 81 -15.92 -4.59 11.81
CA HIS A 81 -16.75 -5.38 10.89
C HIS A 81 -15.95 -6.00 9.74
N HIS A 82 -15.04 -5.25 9.12
CA HIS A 82 -14.22 -5.73 8.01
C HIS A 82 -12.91 -4.93 7.89
N ASN A 83 -11.92 -5.48 7.19
CA ASN A 83 -10.72 -4.77 6.76
C ASN A 83 -10.45 -4.89 5.25
N LEU A 84 -11.32 -5.57 4.52
CA LEU A 84 -11.39 -5.55 3.06
C LEU A 84 -12.84 -5.65 2.61
N VAL A 85 -13.23 -4.80 1.66
CA VAL A 85 -14.48 -4.92 0.92
C VAL A 85 -14.13 -5.21 -0.53
N ILE A 86 -14.69 -6.25 -1.10
CA ILE A 86 -14.69 -6.46 -2.55
C ILE A 86 -16.10 -6.19 -3.07
N ARG A 87 -16.23 -5.25 -3.99
CA ARG A 87 -17.50 -4.81 -4.55
C ARG A 87 -17.56 -5.03 -6.04
N LYS A 88 -18.66 -5.58 -6.52
CA LYS A 88 -18.89 -5.76 -7.96
C LYS A 88 -18.97 -4.41 -8.68
N GLY A 89 -18.26 -4.27 -9.78
CA GLY A 89 -18.34 -3.10 -10.65
C GLY A 89 -17.84 -3.36 -12.07
N PRO A 90 -17.95 -2.36 -12.96
CA PRO A 90 -17.65 -2.53 -14.37
C PRO A 90 -16.15 -2.50 -14.70
N VAL A 91 -15.32 -2.03 -13.78
CA VAL A 91 -13.87 -1.90 -13.97
C VAL A 91 -13.15 -2.16 -12.63
N ALA A 92 -12.03 -2.87 -12.68
CA ALA A 92 -11.20 -3.10 -11.52
C ALA A 92 -10.56 -1.78 -11.06
N ALA A 93 -10.82 -1.36 -9.81
CA ALA A 93 -10.34 -0.10 -9.27
C ALA A 93 -10.36 -0.08 -7.74
N LEU A 94 -9.67 0.87 -7.14
CA LEU A 94 -9.81 1.23 -5.74
C LEU A 94 -10.97 2.23 -5.57
N ALA A 95 -11.92 1.91 -4.71
CA ALA A 95 -13.02 2.81 -4.35
C ALA A 95 -12.74 3.59 -3.07
N ALA A 96 -11.99 3.03 -2.11
CA ALA A 96 -11.56 3.75 -0.90
C ALA A 96 -10.37 3.10 -0.21
N LEU A 97 -9.52 3.96 0.39
CA LEU A 97 -8.62 3.63 1.48
C LEU A 97 -9.16 4.24 2.76
N SER A 98 -9.40 3.43 3.78
CA SER A 98 -10.12 3.89 4.96
C SER A 98 -9.21 3.95 6.17
N TYR A 99 -9.35 5.06 6.91
CA TYR A 99 -8.62 5.31 8.14
C TYR A 99 -9.61 5.44 9.31
N ARG A 100 -9.32 4.68 10.38
CA ARG A 100 -10.04 4.86 11.63
C ARG A 100 -9.51 6.10 12.34
N VAL A 101 -10.42 6.98 12.80
CA VAL A 101 -10.08 8.15 13.60
C VAL A 101 -10.31 7.89 15.08
N ARG A 102 -9.78 8.76 15.95
CA ARG A 102 -9.76 8.54 17.39
C ARG A 102 -11.08 8.87 18.06
N THR A 103 -11.78 9.89 17.58
CA THR A 103 -13.03 10.37 18.16
C THR A 103 -14.07 10.72 17.09
N PRO A 104 -15.38 10.78 17.42
CA PRO A 104 -16.40 11.19 16.46
C PRO A 104 -16.19 12.62 15.93
N GLU A 105 -15.59 13.52 16.74
CA GLU A 105 -15.32 14.90 16.38
C GLU A 105 -14.29 15.01 15.25
N ASP A 106 -13.45 14.00 15.07
CA ASP A 106 -12.46 13.95 13.99
C ASP A 106 -13.10 13.89 12.61
N LEU A 107 -14.35 13.43 12.51
CA LEU A 107 -15.10 13.51 11.24
C LEU A 107 -15.36 14.97 10.84
N GLY A 108 -15.65 15.83 11.82
CA GLY A 108 -15.78 17.27 11.60
C GLY A 108 -14.45 17.90 11.22
N ARG A 109 -13.35 17.50 11.86
CA ARG A 109 -11.98 17.95 11.52
C ARG A 109 -11.60 17.52 10.11
N ALA A 110 -11.89 16.29 9.70
CA ALA A 110 -11.63 15.82 8.34
C ALA A 110 -12.34 16.70 7.30
N VAL A 111 -13.64 17.03 7.50
CA VAL A 111 -14.37 17.93 6.61
C VAL A 111 -13.70 19.31 6.54
N ALA A 112 -13.36 19.92 7.68
CA ALA A 112 -12.76 21.25 7.72
C ALA A 112 -11.39 21.25 7.03
N PHE A 113 -10.51 20.31 7.37
CA PHE A 113 -9.17 20.18 6.83
C PHE A 113 -9.17 20.05 5.30
N TYR A 114 -9.97 19.12 4.76
CA TYR A 114 -10.03 18.90 3.32
C TYR A 114 -10.78 20.00 2.56
N THR A 115 -11.73 20.69 3.22
CA THR A 115 -12.39 21.86 2.62
C THR A 115 -11.41 23.01 2.43
N GLU A 116 -10.51 23.27 3.39
CA GLU A 116 -9.45 24.27 3.24
C GLU A 116 -8.46 23.94 2.11
N LEU A 117 -8.24 22.65 1.85
CA LEU A 117 -7.45 22.18 0.70
C LEU A 117 -8.21 22.22 -0.63
N GLY A 118 -9.47 22.68 -0.64
CA GLY A 118 -10.31 22.75 -1.83
C GLY A 118 -10.87 21.39 -2.30
N CYS A 119 -10.79 20.36 -1.45
CA CYS A 119 -11.28 19.03 -1.77
C CYS A 119 -12.80 18.92 -1.54
N ARG A 120 -13.48 18.19 -2.43
CA ARG A 120 -14.87 17.79 -2.22
C ARG A 120 -14.92 16.73 -1.13
N THR A 121 -15.76 16.97 -0.11
CA THR A 121 -16.05 16.00 0.96
C THR A 121 -17.50 15.53 0.88
N GLU A 122 -17.75 14.27 1.26
CA GLU A 122 -19.07 13.67 1.30
C GLU A 122 -19.27 13.00 2.67
N ARG A 123 -20.29 13.47 3.44
CA ARG A 123 -20.71 12.80 4.65
C ARG A 123 -21.61 11.62 4.29
N ARG A 124 -21.36 10.48 4.89
CA ARG A 124 -22.14 9.25 4.76
C ARG A 124 -22.74 8.87 6.10
N ALA A 125 -24.03 8.59 6.09
CA ALA A 125 -24.76 8.18 7.28
C ALA A 125 -24.37 6.76 7.71
N ASP A 126 -24.62 6.47 8.98
CA ASP A 126 -24.47 5.12 9.56
C ASP A 126 -25.10 4.04 8.66
N GLY A 127 -24.35 2.99 8.42
CA GLY A 127 -24.73 1.86 7.58
C GLY A 127 -24.65 2.10 6.07
N PHE A 128 -24.19 3.26 5.59
CA PHE A 128 -23.94 3.45 4.15
C PHE A 128 -22.93 2.42 3.62
N THR A 129 -21.82 2.25 4.33
CA THR A 129 -20.95 1.07 4.22
C THR A 129 -21.34 0.14 5.36
N LYS A 130 -21.77 -1.08 5.06
CA LYS A 130 -22.26 -2.02 6.08
C LYS A 130 -21.25 -2.18 7.23
N GLY A 131 -21.75 -2.09 8.46
CA GLY A 131 -20.95 -2.19 9.67
C GLY A 131 -20.07 -0.98 9.97
N ILE A 132 -20.15 0.11 9.22
CA ILE A 132 -19.47 1.38 9.48
C ILE A 132 -20.53 2.41 9.87
N GLY A 133 -20.30 3.15 10.96
CA GLY A 133 -21.13 4.28 11.38
C GLY A 133 -21.01 5.48 10.46
N ASP A 134 -21.34 6.67 10.97
CA ASP A 134 -21.11 7.90 10.20
C ASP A 134 -19.66 7.99 9.72
N SER A 135 -19.48 8.40 8.48
CA SER A 135 -18.17 8.54 7.86
C SER A 135 -18.04 9.79 6.97
N VAL A 136 -16.84 10.09 6.58
CA VAL A 136 -16.51 11.17 5.63
C VAL A 136 -15.66 10.60 4.52
N ARG A 137 -16.14 10.67 3.29
CA ARG A 137 -15.34 10.40 2.10
C ARG A 137 -14.80 11.69 1.48
N VAL A 138 -13.60 11.59 0.91
CA VAL A 138 -12.93 12.69 0.23
C VAL A 138 -12.06 12.11 -0.89
N VAL A 139 -11.89 12.87 -1.97
CA VAL A 139 -10.73 12.69 -2.86
C VAL A 139 -9.70 13.72 -2.40
N ASP A 140 -8.54 13.24 -1.98
CA ASP A 140 -7.47 14.08 -1.43
C ASP A 140 -6.80 14.94 -2.52
N PRO A 141 -5.89 15.86 -2.18
CA PRO A 141 -5.20 16.68 -3.18
C PRO A 141 -4.31 15.92 -4.17
N LEU A 142 -4.05 14.65 -3.89
CA LEU A 142 -3.26 13.76 -4.74
C LEU A 142 -4.14 12.89 -5.65
N GLY A 143 -5.47 12.95 -5.47
CA GLY A 143 -6.47 12.19 -6.23
C GLY A 143 -6.88 10.86 -5.60
N PHE A 144 -6.47 10.54 -4.36
CA PHE A 144 -6.83 9.29 -3.70
C PHE A 144 -8.16 9.39 -2.94
N PRO A 145 -9.04 8.35 -3.07
CA PRO A 145 -10.30 8.29 -2.33
C PRO A 145 -10.07 7.80 -0.91
N TYR A 146 -10.24 8.68 0.09
CA TYR A 146 -10.17 8.31 1.50
C TYR A 146 -11.54 8.26 2.15
N GLU A 147 -11.68 7.37 3.15
CA GLU A 147 -12.81 7.35 4.07
C GLU A 147 -12.32 7.41 5.52
N PHE A 148 -12.86 8.35 6.28
CA PHE A 148 -12.61 8.51 7.70
C PHE A 148 -13.84 8.08 8.48
N PHE A 149 -13.68 7.21 9.48
CA PHE A 149 -14.77 6.74 10.33
C PHE A 149 -14.30 6.52 11.78
N TYR A 150 -15.24 6.61 12.71
CA TYR A 150 -14.99 6.32 14.12
C TYR A 150 -15.74 5.06 14.57
N ASP A 151 -17.08 5.06 14.43
CA ASP A 151 -17.92 3.94 14.85
C ASP A 151 -17.94 2.82 13.81
N THR A 152 -18.00 1.59 14.31
CA THR A 152 -18.10 0.39 13.50
C THR A 152 -18.76 -0.73 14.29
N ALA A 153 -19.50 -1.60 13.64
CA ALA A 153 -19.96 -2.83 14.25
C ALA A 153 -18.76 -3.68 14.69
N HIS A 154 -18.79 -4.12 15.95
CA HIS A 154 -17.77 -5.00 16.48
C HIS A 154 -18.15 -6.46 16.21
N VAL A 155 -17.14 -7.23 15.83
CA VAL A 155 -17.25 -8.68 15.61
C VAL A 155 -16.32 -9.43 16.55
N GLU A 156 -16.55 -10.74 16.71
CA GLU A 156 -15.66 -11.59 17.47
C GLU A 156 -14.25 -11.58 16.87
N ARG A 157 -13.24 -11.27 17.69
CA ARG A 157 -11.84 -11.39 17.29
C ARG A 157 -11.46 -12.86 17.24
N LEU A 158 -10.97 -13.31 16.09
CA LEU A 158 -10.66 -14.73 15.83
C LEU A 158 -9.22 -15.11 16.19
N ALA A 159 -8.46 -14.25 16.86
CA ALA A 159 -7.06 -14.46 17.20
C ALA A 159 -6.81 -15.74 18.03
N TRP A 160 -7.81 -16.24 18.77
CA TRP A 160 -7.71 -17.48 19.56
C TRP A 160 -8.40 -18.69 18.88
N ARG A 161 -9.00 -18.48 17.72
CA ARG A 161 -9.67 -19.52 16.96
C ARG A 161 -8.65 -20.25 16.06
N TYR A 162 -7.74 -20.97 16.71
CA TYR A 162 -6.68 -21.75 16.02
C TYR A 162 -7.22 -22.81 15.08
N ASP A 163 -8.49 -23.20 15.25
CA ASP A 163 -9.23 -24.08 14.34
C ASP A 163 -9.49 -23.43 12.96
N LEU A 164 -9.46 -22.11 12.86
CA LEU A 164 -9.62 -21.33 11.62
C LEU A 164 -8.27 -20.95 10.97
N TYR A 165 -7.17 -21.21 11.64
CA TYR A 165 -5.85 -20.89 11.10
C TYR A 165 -5.50 -21.82 9.94
N THR A 166 -5.52 -21.28 8.73
CA THR A 166 -4.96 -21.97 7.56
C THR A 166 -3.43 -21.81 7.56
N PRO A 167 -2.69 -22.63 6.83
CA PRO A 167 -1.23 -22.47 6.73
C PRO A 167 -0.77 -21.05 6.31
N GLY A 168 -1.58 -20.35 5.50
CA GLY A 168 -1.30 -18.99 5.07
C GLY A 168 -2.09 -17.89 5.78
N ALA A 169 -2.57 -18.13 7.01
CA ALA A 169 -3.50 -17.27 7.72
C ALA A 169 -3.08 -15.79 7.76
N LEU A 170 -3.96 -14.91 7.30
CA LEU A 170 -3.82 -13.45 7.37
C LEU A 170 -4.36 -12.96 8.71
N VAL A 171 -3.59 -12.15 9.42
CA VAL A 171 -3.93 -11.74 10.79
C VAL A 171 -4.47 -10.33 10.89
N ARG A 172 -3.97 -9.37 10.10
CA ARG A 172 -4.46 -7.98 10.07
C ARG A 172 -4.17 -7.31 8.73
N LEU A 173 -4.93 -6.28 8.40
CA LEU A 173 -4.51 -5.31 7.40
C LEU A 173 -3.29 -4.58 7.96
N ASP A 174 -2.25 -4.44 7.13
CA ASP A 174 -1.03 -3.78 7.56
C ASP A 174 -0.90 -2.38 6.99
N HIS A 175 -0.88 -2.22 5.68
CA HIS A 175 -0.66 -0.92 5.05
C HIS A 175 -1.24 -0.81 3.64
N PHE A 176 -1.18 0.41 3.11
CA PHE A 176 -1.46 0.74 1.72
C PHE A 176 -0.20 1.29 1.05
N ASN A 177 -0.01 1.00 -0.22
CA ASN A 177 0.99 1.70 -1.04
C ASN A 177 0.31 2.36 -2.24
N GLN A 178 0.67 3.61 -2.50
CA GLN A 178 0.05 4.49 -3.47
C GLN A 178 1.10 4.98 -4.46
N VAL A 179 0.75 5.02 -5.75
CA VAL A 179 1.59 5.58 -6.80
C VAL A 179 1.14 6.99 -7.10
N THR A 180 2.07 7.94 -7.02
CA THR A 180 1.83 9.36 -7.29
C THR A 180 2.95 9.95 -8.18
N PRO A 181 2.64 10.90 -9.07
CA PRO A 181 3.68 11.61 -9.81
C PRO A 181 4.51 12.56 -8.94
N ASP A 182 4.03 12.90 -7.72
CA ASP A 182 4.64 13.90 -6.84
C ASP A 182 4.78 13.35 -5.42
N VAL A 183 5.90 12.68 -5.15
CA VAL A 183 6.19 12.07 -3.84
C VAL A 183 6.44 13.13 -2.76
N PRO A 184 7.20 14.22 -2.97
CA PRO A 184 7.39 15.25 -1.95
C PRO A 184 6.08 15.85 -1.47
N ARG A 185 5.15 16.14 -2.39
CA ARG A 185 3.82 16.63 -2.06
C ARG A 185 3.00 15.62 -1.24
N ALA A 186 3.10 14.34 -1.59
CA ALA A 186 2.43 13.29 -0.83
C ALA A 186 3.00 13.18 0.58
N VAL A 187 4.31 13.20 0.75
CA VAL A 187 4.97 13.19 2.07
C VAL A 187 4.49 14.35 2.92
N LYS A 188 4.49 15.58 2.36
CA LYS A 188 4.00 16.76 3.08
C LYS A 188 2.53 16.59 3.50
N HIS A 189 1.66 16.15 2.59
CA HIS A 189 0.24 15.94 2.89
C HIS A 189 0.04 14.97 4.05
N TYR A 190 0.76 13.84 4.07
CA TYR A 190 0.68 12.88 5.17
C TYR A 190 1.27 13.42 6.47
N GLN A 191 2.33 14.22 6.41
CA GLN A 191 2.87 14.91 7.59
C GLN A 191 1.85 15.90 8.17
N ASP A 192 1.15 16.65 7.33
CA ASP A 192 0.06 17.55 7.75
C ASP A 192 -1.10 16.77 8.40
N LEU A 193 -1.34 15.53 7.98
CA LEU A 193 -2.27 14.59 8.63
C LEU A 193 -1.70 13.93 9.91
N GLY A 194 -0.49 14.30 10.32
CA GLY A 194 0.16 13.79 11.53
C GLY A 194 0.84 12.44 11.38
N PHE A 195 1.09 11.97 10.17
CA PHE A 195 1.94 10.81 9.95
C PHE A 195 3.41 11.16 10.17
N ARG A 196 4.20 10.17 10.53
CA ARG A 196 5.65 10.27 10.65
C ARG A 196 6.31 9.42 9.59
N VAL A 197 7.29 9.99 8.90
CA VAL A 197 8.15 9.23 7.99
C VAL A 197 9.02 8.30 8.83
N THR A 198 9.13 7.06 8.43
CA THR A 198 10.01 6.04 9.04
C THR A 198 11.17 5.71 8.12
N GLU A 199 10.88 5.59 6.83
CA GLU A 199 11.89 5.34 5.80
C GLU A 199 11.56 6.14 4.54
N ASP A 200 12.59 6.49 3.79
CA ASP A 200 12.46 7.06 2.45
C ASP A 200 13.59 6.60 1.51
N ILE A 201 13.39 6.86 0.22
CA ILE A 201 14.40 6.65 -0.81
C ILE A 201 14.75 7.98 -1.43
N GLN A 202 16.04 8.33 -1.46
CA GLN A 202 16.53 9.59 -2.01
C GLN A 202 17.77 9.38 -2.89
N ASP A 203 17.96 10.33 -3.81
CA ASP A 203 19.24 10.51 -4.52
C ASP A 203 20.19 11.42 -3.74
N GLU A 204 21.39 11.65 -4.29
CA GLU A 204 22.40 12.56 -3.72
C GLU A 204 21.91 14.02 -3.67
N ALA A 205 21.01 14.42 -4.54
CA ALA A 205 20.42 15.77 -4.57
C ALA A 205 19.32 15.94 -3.51
N GLY A 206 18.89 14.86 -2.87
CA GLY A 206 17.80 14.85 -1.88
C GLY A 206 16.41 14.73 -2.49
N THR A 207 16.31 14.37 -3.77
CA THR A 207 15.01 14.07 -4.39
C THR A 207 14.42 12.81 -3.76
N THR A 208 13.18 12.88 -3.28
CA THR A 208 12.50 11.73 -2.67
C THR A 208 11.70 10.97 -3.72
N TYR A 209 11.97 9.69 -3.86
CA TYR A 209 11.33 8.79 -4.82
C TYR A 209 10.24 7.91 -4.23
N ALA A 210 10.35 7.61 -2.94
CA ALA A 210 9.34 6.89 -2.18
C ALA A 210 9.48 7.19 -0.69
N ALA A 211 8.38 7.04 0.08
CA ALA A 211 8.40 7.21 1.53
C ALA A 211 7.39 6.29 2.21
N TRP A 212 7.75 5.80 3.39
CA TRP A 212 6.95 4.96 4.29
C TRP A 212 6.58 5.77 5.52
N MET A 213 5.28 5.83 5.84
CA MET A 213 4.76 6.74 6.85
C MET A 213 3.78 6.04 7.77
N ARG A 214 3.84 6.34 9.05
CA ARG A 214 3.11 5.62 10.09
C ARG A 214 2.22 6.49 10.99
N ARG A 215 1.18 5.87 11.53
CA ARG A 215 0.43 6.26 12.73
C ARG A 215 0.57 5.18 13.81
N LYS A 216 0.44 3.89 13.45
CA LYS A 216 0.71 2.75 14.36
C LYS A 216 2.22 2.56 14.57
N PRO A 217 2.66 1.84 15.61
CA PRO A 217 4.08 1.69 15.94
C PRO A 217 4.82 0.60 15.13
N THR A 218 4.46 0.43 13.86
CA THR A 218 5.17 -0.39 12.86
C THR A 218 5.79 0.52 11.81
N VAL A 219 6.46 -0.03 10.81
CA VAL A 219 7.16 0.79 9.81
C VAL A 219 6.20 1.73 9.09
N HIS A 220 5.02 1.27 8.70
CA HIS A 220 4.07 2.16 8.02
C HIS A 220 2.60 1.72 8.12
N ASP A 221 1.70 2.68 7.96
CA ASP A 221 0.28 2.53 7.61
C ASP A 221 0.08 2.82 6.13
N THR A 222 0.91 3.70 5.58
CA THR A 222 0.86 4.08 4.17
C THR A 222 2.27 4.28 3.62
N ALA A 223 2.43 3.97 2.35
CA ALA A 223 3.62 4.32 1.59
C ALA A 223 3.20 5.05 0.32
N THR A 224 4.09 5.88 -0.18
CA THR A 224 3.95 6.56 -1.46
C THR A 224 5.17 6.28 -2.31
N THR A 225 4.94 5.92 -3.57
CA THR A 225 5.97 5.57 -4.54
C THR A 225 5.79 6.45 -5.78
N GLY A 226 6.90 6.94 -6.33
CA GLY A 226 6.89 7.75 -7.55
C GLY A 226 6.49 6.95 -8.77
N GLY A 227 5.62 7.51 -9.61
CA GLY A 227 5.16 6.90 -10.86
C GLY A 227 3.91 7.59 -11.40
N ASP A 228 3.38 7.08 -12.49
CA ASP A 228 2.14 7.58 -13.08
C ASP A 228 0.95 7.32 -12.15
N GLY A 229 0.27 8.37 -11.72
CA GLY A 229 -0.77 8.30 -10.69
C GLY A 229 -1.84 9.40 -10.79
N PRO A 230 -2.84 9.38 -9.91
CA PRO A 230 -2.99 8.48 -8.76
C PRO A 230 -3.36 7.05 -9.16
N ARG A 231 -2.69 6.07 -8.55
CA ARG A 231 -3.04 4.64 -8.66
C ARG A 231 -2.75 3.90 -7.36
N LEU A 232 -3.47 2.84 -7.05
CA LEU A 232 -3.16 1.97 -5.93
C LEU A 232 -2.08 0.97 -6.35
N HIS A 233 -0.92 0.99 -5.68
CA HIS A 233 0.11 -0.01 -5.89
C HIS A 233 -0.28 -1.35 -5.27
N HIS A 234 -0.59 -1.36 -3.97
CA HIS A 234 -1.07 -2.56 -3.27
C HIS A 234 -1.78 -2.28 -1.94
N VAL A 235 -2.50 -3.29 -1.48
CA VAL A 235 -2.99 -3.43 -0.11
C VAL A 235 -2.22 -4.57 0.54
N ALA A 236 -1.70 -4.37 1.75
CA ALA A 236 -0.90 -5.37 2.45
C ALA A 236 -1.62 -5.96 3.66
N PHE A 237 -1.49 -7.26 3.81
CA PHE A 237 -1.99 -8.01 4.96
C PHE A 237 -0.84 -8.71 5.67
N ALA A 238 -0.79 -8.57 7.00
CA ALA A 238 0.22 -9.22 7.80
C ALA A 238 -0.12 -10.69 8.07
N THR A 239 0.94 -11.50 8.20
CA THR A 239 0.90 -12.84 8.78
C THR A 239 1.85 -12.92 9.97
N HIS A 240 1.78 -14.00 10.76
CA HIS A 240 2.65 -14.15 11.92
C HIS A 240 4.10 -14.46 11.55
N GLU A 241 4.31 -15.33 10.55
CA GLU A 241 5.62 -15.90 10.28
C GLU A 241 5.89 -16.05 8.76
N LYS A 242 7.18 -16.09 8.41
CA LYS A 242 7.63 -16.39 7.03
C LYS A 242 7.06 -17.69 6.50
N HIS A 243 6.89 -18.68 7.39
CA HIS A 243 6.34 -19.97 7.00
C HIS A 243 4.93 -19.88 6.43
N ASN A 244 4.10 -18.95 6.94
CA ASN A 244 2.78 -18.72 6.38
C ASN A 244 2.86 -18.24 4.91
N ILE A 245 3.83 -17.38 4.59
CA ILE A 245 4.07 -16.90 3.22
C ILE A 245 4.48 -18.05 2.30
N LEU A 246 5.42 -18.90 2.74
CA LEU A 246 5.84 -20.07 1.97
C LEU A 246 4.67 -21.05 1.74
N SER A 247 3.83 -21.23 2.75
CA SER A 247 2.64 -22.10 2.65
C SER A 247 1.61 -21.57 1.64
N ILE A 248 1.49 -20.24 1.46
CA ILE A 248 0.66 -19.67 0.39
C ILE A 248 1.25 -20.02 -0.97
N CYS A 249 2.57 -19.93 -1.15
CA CYS A 249 3.22 -20.32 -2.40
C CYS A 249 2.99 -21.81 -2.72
N ASP A 250 3.15 -22.69 -1.73
CA ASP A 250 2.90 -24.14 -1.88
C ASP A 250 1.44 -24.41 -2.26
N LYS A 251 0.49 -23.70 -1.62
CA LYS A 251 -0.94 -23.82 -1.93
C LYS A 251 -1.26 -23.38 -3.35
N LEU A 252 -0.74 -22.22 -3.78
CA LEU A 252 -0.92 -21.73 -5.15
C LEU A 252 -0.32 -22.72 -6.17
N GLY A 253 0.87 -23.24 -5.90
CA GLY A 253 1.49 -24.27 -6.75
C GLY A 253 0.66 -25.55 -6.85
N ALA A 254 0.13 -26.05 -5.73
CA ALA A 254 -0.74 -27.24 -5.69
C ALA A 254 -2.05 -27.04 -6.47
N LEU A 255 -2.60 -25.84 -6.42
CA LEU A 255 -3.83 -25.45 -7.14
C LEU A 255 -3.59 -25.07 -8.61
N ARG A 256 -2.35 -25.07 -9.10
CA ARG A 256 -1.97 -24.60 -10.44
C ARG A 256 -2.29 -23.11 -10.68
N LEU A 257 -2.17 -22.30 -9.64
CA LEU A 257 -2.43 -20.86 -9.62
C LEU A 257 -1.14 -20.03 -9.38
N SER A 258 0.02 -20.57 -9.79
CA SER A 258 1.32 -19.92 -9.56
C SER A 258 1.48 -18.60 -10.35
N ASP A 259 0.68 -18.38 -11.38
CA ASP A 259 0.58 -17.14 -12.14
C ASP A 259 0.03 -15.95 -11.31
N HIS A 260 -0.63 -16.23 -10.19
CA HIS A 260 -0.97 -15.19 -9.22
C HIS A 260 0.24 -14.66 -8.42
N ILE A 261 1.38 -15.35 -8.41
CA ILE A 261 2.60 -14.88 -7.75
C ILE A 261 3.31 -13.89 -8.69
N GLU A 262 3.29 -12.61 -8.34
CA GLU A 262 3.96 -11.59 -9.12
C GLU A 262 5.43 -11.43 -8.71
N ARG A 263 5.71 -11.39 -7.39
CA ARG A 263 7.05 -11.12 -6.86
C ARG A 263 7.24 -11.75 -5.48
N GLY A 264 8.40 -12.30 -5.25
CA GLY A 264 8.75 -12.96 -3.99
C GLY A 264 8.51 -14.49 -4.03
N PRO A 265 8.60 -15.18 -2.87
CA PRO A 265 8.87 -14.63 -1.54
C PRO A 265 10.29 -14.03 -1.43
N GLY A 266 10.43 -12.97 -0.64
CA GLY A 266 11.70 -12.26 -0.50
C GLY A 266 11.82 -11.49 0.82
N ARG A 267 12.97 -10.84 1.01
CA ARG A 267 13.25 -9.93 2.11
C ARG A 267 13.47 -8.54 1.58
N HIS A 268 12.68 -7.57 2.02
CA HIS A 268 12.94 -6.16 1.72
C HIS A 268 14.16 -5.63 2.50
N GLY A 269 14.91 -4.70 1.91
CA GLY A 269 15.75 -3.80 2.67
C GLY A 269 14.90 -2.79 3.42
N VAL A 270 14.11 -2.00 2.68
CA VAL A 270 13.07 -1.13 3.27
C VAL A 270 12.14 -1.96 4.14
N SER A 271 11.82 -1.46 5.34
CA SER A 271 11.02 -2.14 6.36
C SER A 271 11.61 -3.44 6.93
N ASN A 272 12.66 -4.00 6.36
CA ASN A 272 13.22 -5.31 6.74
C ASN A 272 12.19 -6.45 6.74
N ALA A 273 11.05 -6.29 6.10
CA ALA A 273 9.97 -7.28 6.12
C ALA A 273 10.22 -8.43 5.14
N PHE A 274 9.69 -9.60 5.49
CA PHE A 274 9.55 -10.73 4.57
C PHE A 274 8.24 -10.57 3.81
N TYR A 275 8.25 -10.73 2.49
CA TYR A 275 7.14 -10.36 1.61
C TYR A 275 6.80 -11.40 0.55
N LEU A 276 5.59 -11.31 0.04
CA LEU A 276 5.09 -11.97 -1.16
C LEU A 276 4.04 -11.06 -1.80
N TYR A 277 4.18 -10.76 -3.09
CA TYR A 277 3.19 -10.03 -3.85
C TYR A 277 2.41 -10.95 -4.75
N LEU A 278 1.10 -10.85 -4.66
CA LEU A 278 0.14 -11.61 -5.44
C LEU A 278 -0.69 -10.66 -6.31
N ARG A 279 -1.20 -11.17 -7.42
CA ARG A 279 -2.28 -10.55 -8.18
C ARG A 279 -3.58 -11.29 -7.89
N ASP A 280 -4.61 -10.56 -7.52
CA ASP A 280 -5.95 -11.12 -7.46
C ASP A 280 -6.51 -11.37 -8.88
N PRO A 281 -7.70 -11.99 -9.03
CA PRO A 281 -8.27 -12.29 -10.35
C PRO A 281 -8.52 -11.08 -11.27
N ASP A 282 -8.64 -9.87 -10.71
CA ASP A 282 -8.83 -8.62 -11.44
C ASP A 282 -7.51 -7.82 -11.61
N GLY A 283 -6.39 -8.35 -11.10
CA GLY A 283 -5.07 -7.74 -11.20
C GLY A 283 -4.73 -6.76 -10.08
N HIS A 284 -5.54 -6.65 -9.02
CA HIS A 284 -5.16 -5.91 -7.83
C HIS A 284 -3.95 -6.57 -7.17
N ARG A 285 -2.95 -5.77 -6.80
CA ARG A 285 -1.78 -6.29 -6.09
C ARG A 285 -2.06 -6.37 -4.60
N ILE A 286 -1.85 -7.56 -4.05
CA ILE A 286 -1.97 -7.87 -2.63
C ILE A 286 -0.60 -8.26 -2.12
N GLU A 287 -0.13 -7.60 -1.06
CA GLU A 287 1.08 -8.01 -0.37
C GLU A 287 0.76 -8.86 0.86
N ILE A 288 1.48 -9.95 1.02
CA ILE A 288 1.54 -10.71 2.26
C ILE A 288 2.86 -10.38 2.94
N TYR A 289 2.79 -9.89 4.19
CA TYR A 289 3.86 -9.14 4.85
C TYR A 289 4.10 -9.64 6.26
N THR A 290 5.35 -9.69 6.71
CA THR A 290 5.66 -10.06 8.10
C THR A 290 7.05 -9.61 8.52
N GLN A 291 7.23 -9.45 9.85
CA GLN A 291 8.53 -9.23 10.50
C GLN A 291 9.21 -7.88 10.15
N ASP A 292 8.44 -6.81 10.07
CA ASP A 292 8.97 -5.46 10.14
C ASP A 292 9.46 -5.15 11.57
N TYR A 293 10.03 -3.96 11.79
CA TYR A 293 10.54 -3.56 13.08
C TYR A 293 9.65 -2.53 13.78
N TYR A 294 9.82 -2.42 15.10
CA TYR A 294 9.11 -1.45 15.94
C TYR A 294 9.64 -0.04 15.74
N THR A 295 8.76 0.93 15.61
CA THR A 295 9.06 2.35 15.34
C THR A 295 8.38 3.31 16.34
N GLY A 296 7.83 2.80 17.44
CA GLY A 296 6.96 3.55 18.35
C GLY A 296 7.65 4.62 19.20
N ASP A 297 8.99 4.64 19.25
CA ASP A 297 9.71 5.64 20.02
C ASP A 297 9.56 7.04 19.38
N PRO A 298 9.41 8.09 20.22
CA PRO A 298 9.18 9.45 19.69
C PRO A 298 10.39 10.00 18.92
N ASP A 299 11.57 9.49 19.17
CA ASP A 299 12.85 9.85 18.53
C ASP A 299 13.35 8.77 17.55
N ASN A 300 12.46 7.86 17.11
CA ASN A 300 12.80 6.89 16.07
C ASN A 300 13.33 7.62 14.82
N PRO A 301 14.58 7.37 14.40
CA PRO A 301 15.18 8.07 13.27
C PRO A 301 14.56 7.62 11.94
N VAL A 302 14.58 8.52 10.96
CA VAL A 302 14.26 8.17 9.57
C VAL A 302 15.43 7.41 8.95
N VAL A 303 15.13 6.29 8.31
CA VAL A 303 16.11 5.53 7.51
C VAL A 303 15.99 5.99 6.06
N THR A 304 17.04 6.62 5.54
CA THR A 304 17.12 7.07 4.14
C THR A 304 17.96 6.11 3.33
N TRP A 305 17.34 5.50 2.33
CA TRP A 305 17.99 4.61 1.38
C TRP A 305 18.49 5.40 0.18
N ASP A 306 19.69 5.06 -0.30
CA ASP A 306 20.18 5.55 -1.59
C ASP A 306 19.37 4.90 -2.72
N VAL A 307 18.93 5.71 -3.69
CA VAL A 307 18.19 5.23 -4.86
C VAL A 307 18.98 4.20 -5.67
N HIS A 308 20.30 4.27 -5.63
CA HIS A 308 21.21 3.35 -6.31
C HIS A 308 21.52 2.07 -5.52
N ASP A 309 21.08 1.95 -4.26
CA ASP A 309 21.26 0.74 -3.47
C ASP A 309 20.17 -0.30 -3.80
N ASN A 310 20.52 -1.33 -4.53
CA ASN A 310 19.61 -2.40 -4.91
C ASN A 310 19.09 -3.21 -3.74
N GLN A 311 19.80 -3.26 -2.60
CA GLN A 311 19.36 -3.98 -1.40
C GLN A 311 18.11 -3.35 -0.75
N ARG A 312 17.82 -2.07 -1.03
CA ARG A 312 16.58 -1.43 -0.57
C ARG A 312 15.31 -2.16 -1.04
N ARG A 313 15.36 -2.73 -2.26
CA ARG A 313 14.22 -3.41 -2.90
C ARG A 313 14.09 -4.86 -2.44
N ASP A 314 15.20 -5.57 -2.46
CA ASP A 314 15.31 -6.95 -2.04
C ASP A 314 16.69 -7.20 -1.43
N TRP A 315 16.70 -7.52 -0.13
CA TRP A 315 17.92 -7.72 0.63
C TRP A 315 18.79 -8.87 0.10
N TRP A 316 18.17 -9.85 -0.56
CA TRP A 316 18.86 -10.97 -1.18
C TRP A 316 19.32 -10.66 -2.61
N GLY A 317 18.96 -9.48 -3.12
CA GLY A 317 19.32 -9.01 -4.46
C GLY A 317 18.55 -9.72 -5.57
N THR A 318 17.31 -10.18 -5.29
CA THR A 318 16.40 -10.66 -6.31
C THR A 318 15.90 -9.45 -7.10
N PRO A 319 16.00 -9.46 -8.43
CA PRO A 319 15.55 -8.34 -9.24
C PRO A 319 14.05 -8.13 -9.20
N VAL A 320 13.64 -6.91 -9.47
CA VAL A 320 12.23 -6.52 -9.48
C VAL A 320 11.64 -6.80 -10.86
N VAL A 321 10.44 -7.38 -10.88
CA VAL A 321 9.71 -7.63 -12.14
C VAL A 321 9.19 -6.32 -12.74
N PRO A 322 9.19 -6.15 -14.09
CA PRO A 322 8.75 -4.91 -14.73
C PRO A 322 7.34 -4.45 -14.37
N SER A 323 6.39 -5.39 -14.19
CA SER A 323 5.02 -5.10 -13.77
C SER A 323 4.94 -4.35 -12.43
N TRP A 324 5.96 -4.46 -11.60
CA TRP A 324 6.07 -3.72 -10.35
C TRP A 324 5.93 -2.21 -10.54
N TYR A 325 6.48 -1.67 -11.61
CA TYR A 325 6.51 -0.25 -11.91
C TYR A 325 5.38 0.20 -12.82
N THR A 326 4.98 -0.68 -13.76
CA THR A 326 4.00 -0.33 -14.79
C THR A 326 2.56 -0.58 -14.35
N ASP A 327 2.32 -1.57 -13.49
CA ASP A 327 0.98 -2.05 -13.18
C ASP A 327 0.53 -1.62 -11.79
N ALA A 328 -0.54 -0.85 -11.74
CA ALA A 328 -1.22 -0.44 -10.52
C ALA A 328 -2.71 -0.25 -10.79
N SER A 329 -3.55 -0.44 -9.79
CA SER A 329 -5.00 -0.33 -9.93
C SER A 329 -5.43 1.12 -10.09
N LEU A 330 -6.41 1.38 -10.96
CA LEU A 330 -7.08 2.67 -11.05
C LEU A 330 -7.70 3.05 -9.71
N VAL A 331 -7.90 4.34 -9.48
CA VAL A 331 -8.63 4.85 -8.32
C VAL A 331 -9.89 5.58 -8.78
N LEU A 332 -10.97 5.51 -8.01
CA LEU A 332 -12.24 6.15 -8.33
C LEU A 332 -12.40 7.47 -7.59
N ASP A 333 -13.10 8.41 -8.21
CA ASP A 333 -13.60 9.62 -7.55
C ASP A 333 -14.85 9.33 -6.69
N LEU A 334 -15.42 10.37 -6.06
CA LEU A 334 -16.63 10.23 -5.24
C LEU A 334 -17.89 9.88 -6.06
N ASP A 335 -17.86 10.08 -7.37
CA ASP A 335 -18.95 9.72 -8.28
C ASP A 335 -18.75 8.30 -8.89
N GLY A 336 -17.73 7.57 -8.45
CA GLY A 336 -17.40 6.22 -8.91
C GLY A 336 -16.76 6.16 -10.30
N LYS A 337 -16.17 7.27 -10.76
CA LYS A 337 -15.48 7.34 -12.05
C LYS A 337 -13.97 7.19 -11.86
N PRO A 338 -13.26 6.52 -12.76
CA PRO A 338 -11.80 6.48 -12.70
C PRO A 338 -11.19 7.88 -12.76
N GLN A 339 -10.27 8.15 -11.83
CA GLN A 339 -9.45 9.35 -11.85
C GLN A 339 -8.51 9.35 -13.05
N PRO A 340 -8.25 10.52 -13.68
CA PRO A 340 -7.24 10.61 -14.71
C PRO A 340 -5.85 10.32 -14.13
N VAL A 341 -5.11 9.48 -14.82
CA VAL A 341 -3.71 9.18 -14.49
C VAL A 341 -2.82 10.26 -15.10
N VAL A 342 -2.01 10.90 -14.29
CA VAL A 342 -1.03 11.91 -14.70
C VAL A 342 0.34 11.25 -14.74
N SER A 343 1.05 11.44 -15.83
CA SER A 343 2.41 10.91 -15.98
C SER A 343 3.39 11.71 -15.13
N ARG A 344 4.34 11.01 -14.54
CA ARG A 344 5.47 11.63 -13.86
C ARG A 344 6.32 12.40 -14.88
N THR A 345 6.63 13.66 -14.57
CA THR A 345 7.36 14.55 -15.48
C THR A 345 8.87 14.59 -15.26
N ASP A 346 9.34 14.16 -14.09
CA ASP A 346 10.75 14.05 -13.74
C ASP A 346 11.31 12.70 -14.23
N SER A 347 12.61 12.66 -14.48
CA SER A 347 13.31 11.46 -14.96
C SER A 347 12.92 10.26 -14.10
N SER A 348 12.27 9.30 -14.71
CA SER A 348 11.94 8.05 -14.06
C SER A 348 13.20 7.35 -13.58
N GLU A 349 13.16 6.71 -12.42
CA GLU A 349 14.16 5.72 -12.01
C GLU A 349 14.27 4.54 -13.00
N LEU A 350 13.46 4.56 -14.07
CA LEU A 350 13.21 3.44 -14.95
C LEU A 350 13.46 3.79 -16.40
N GLU A 351 14.39 3.06 -17.01
CA GLU A 351 14.44 2.87 -18.44
C GLU A 351 13.64 1.60 -18.79
N VAL A 352 12.48 1.78 -19.45
CA VAL A 352 11.74 0.65 -20.03
C VAL A 352 12.14 0.51 -21.48
N THR A 353 12.80 -0.57 -21.82
CA THR A 353 13.15 -0.89 -23.22
C THR A 353 12.30 -2.04 -23.70
N ILE A 354 11.69 -1.90 -24.87
CA ILE A 354 10.99 -3.01 -25.53
C ILE A 354 11.99 -3.72 -26.43
N GLY A 355 12.32 -4.97 -26.12
CA GLY A 355 13.17 -5.81 -26.93
C GLY A 355 12.54 -6.21 -28.25
N ALA A 356 13.36 -6.65 -29.21
CA ALA A 356 12.91 -7.10 -30.53
C ALA A 356 11.97 -8.34 -30.47
N ASP A 357 11.96 -9.05 -29.35
CA ASP A 357 11.07 -10.18 -29.05
C ASP A 357 9.70 -9.75 -28.47
N GLY A 358 9.45 -8.43 -28.35
CA GLY A 358 8.20 -7.86 -27.83
C GLY A 358 8.08 -7.85 -26.31
N PHE A 359 9.17 -8.22 -25.57
CA PHE A 359 9.18 -8.14 -24.11
C PHE A 359 9.70 -6.78 -23.65
N SER A 360 9.16 -6.32 -22.53
CA SER A 360 9.64 -5.11 -21.85
C SER A 360 10.78 -5.48 -20.91
N TYR A 361 11.85 -4.73 -20.97
CA TYR A 361 12.99 -4.83 -20.04
C TYR A 361 13.02 -3.55 -19.24
N THR A 362 13.18 -3.70 -17.94
CA THR A 362 13.29 -2.57 -17.02
C THR A 362 14.70 -2.51 -16.47
N ARG A 363 15.34 -1.37 -16.61
CA ARG A 363 16.63 -1.09 -16.00
C ARG A 363 16.43 -0.06 -14.91
N GLU A 364 16.93 -0.35 -13.71
CA GLU A 364 16.88 0.57 -12.59
C GLU A 364 18.26 1.15 -12.30
N PRO A 365 18.36 2.36 -11.71
CA PRO A 365 19.59 2.88 -11.18
C PRO A 365 20.25 1.85 -10.23
N GLY A 366 21.56 1.60 -10.39
CA GLY A 366 22.30 0.61 -9.63
C GLY A 366 22.31 -0.80 -10.22
N ASP A 367 21.54 -1.09 -11.28
CA ASP A 367 21.58 -2.40 -11.96
C ASP A 367 22.91 -2.62 -12.68
N GLU A 368 23.63 -1.56 -13.04
CA GLU A 368 24.95 -1.61 -13.64
C GLU A 368 26.00 -2.24 -12.73
N ASP A 369 25.83 -2.16 -11.42
CA ASP A 369 26.73 -2.72 -10.41
C ASP A 369 26.44 -4.19 -10.08
N LEU A 370 25.34 -4.73 -10.61
CA LEU A 370 25.03 -6.14 -10.41
C LEU A 370 25.97 -7.06 -11.21
N PRO A 371 26.28 -8.25 -10.70
CA PRO A 371 26.95 -9.28 -11.49
C PRO A 371 26.15 -9.63 -12.74
N ASP A 372 26.83 -9.93 -13.86
CA ASP A 372 26.17 -10.18 -15.15
C ASP A 372 25.05 -11.24 -15.11
N TRP A 373 25.17 -12.26 -14.26
CA TRP A 373 24.10 -13.26 -14.07
C TRP A 373 22.87 -12.75 -13.31
N LYS A 374 22.96 -11.57 -12.64
CA LYS A 374 21.85 -10.87 -11.99
C LYS A 374 21.30 -9.73 -12.86
N LYS A 375 22.06 -9.26 -13.85
CA LYS A 375 21.58 -8.28 -14.85
C LYS A 375 20.63 -8.91 -15.87
N GLY A 376 20.06 -10.06 -15.53
CA GLY A 376 19.22 -10.84 -16.42
C GLY A 376 18.03 -10.06 -16.96
N GLU A 377 17.84 -10.18 -18.25
CA GLU A 377 16.63 -9.78 -18.96
C GLU A 377 15.45 -10.58 -18.40
N TYR A 378 14.54 -9.90 -17.68
CA TYR A 378 13.31 -10.55 -17.22
C TYR A 378 12.33 -10.58 -18.37
N LYS A 379 12.09 -11.77 -18.89
CA LYS A 379 11.01 -12.00 -19.84
C LYS A 379 9.71 -12.06 -19.05
N LEU A 380 8.90 -10.99 -19.11
CA LEU A 380 7.48 -11.10 -18.87
C LEU A 380 6.88 -11.88 -20.05
N GLY A 381 6.88 -13.16 -19.92
CA GLY A 381 6.32 -14.03 -20.95
C GLY A 381 5.57 -15.14 -20.26
N HIS A 382 4.31 -14.95 -20.01
CA HIS A 382 3.39 -16.06 -19.95
C HIS A 382 3.12 -16.52 -21.38
N GLN A 383 4.00 -17.36 -21.88
CA GLN A 383 3.63 -18.29 -22.94
C GLN A 383 3.40 -19.63 -22.25
N LEU A 384 2.16 -19.94 -22.01
CA LEU A 384 1.64 -21.29 -22.01
C LEU A 384 0.93 -21.53 -23.33
#